data_7f8a85fb0f24c07700a4bb2e308db1e8
#
_entry.id   7f8a85fb0f24c07700a4bb2e308db1e8
#
_cell.length_a   1.000
_cell.length_b   1.000
_cell.length_c   1.000
_cell.angle_alpha   90.00
_cell.angle_beta   90.00
_cell.angle_gamma   90.00
#
_symmetry.space_group_name_H-M   'P 1'
#
loop_
_entity.id
_entity.type
_entity.pdbx_description
1 polymer ?
#
loop_
_entity_poly.entity_id
_entity_poly.type
_entity_poly.pdbx_seq_one_letter_code
_entity_poly.pdbx_strand_id
1 'polypeptide(L)' 'MSLSELKPGQKGQVHSVQGNRALTKRLFALGCTPGTDVKVIKMAPLGDPMIINFRGFNLAIRKDDAKNIFLNES' A
#
# COMPACT_ATOMS: atom_id res chain seq x y z
N MET A 1 0.48 7.82 -9.13
CA MET A 1 -0.73 7.08 -8.70
C MET A 1 -0.53 6.61 -7.27
N SER A 2 -1.56 6.58 -6.48
CA SER A 2 -1.48 6.07 -5.12
C SER A 2 -1.99 4.64 -5.02
N LEU A 3 -1.57 3.96 -3.95
CA LEU A 3 -2.01 2.59 -3.67
C LEU A 3 -3.53 2.49 -3.59
N SER A 4 -4.21 3.55 -3.13
CA SER A 4 -5.67 3.57 -3.00
C SER A 4 -6.41 3.42 -4.34
N GLU A 5 -5.72 3.63 -5.46
CA GLU A 5 -6.30 3.52 -6.81
C GLU A 5 -6.22 2.10 -7.37
N LEU A 6 -5.45 1.22 -6.76
CA LEU A 6 -5.35 -0.16 -7.20
C LEU A 6 -6.60 -0.96 -6.78
N LYS A 7 -6.98 -1.87 -7.65
CA LYS A 7 -8.09 -2.81 -7.41
C LYS A 7 -7.54 -4.19 -7.07
N PRO A 8 -8.37 -5.07 -6.48
CA PRO A 8 -7.94 -6.43 -6.18
C PRO A 8 -7.31 -7.12 -7.41
N GLY A 9 -6.19 -7.77 -7.18
CA GLY A 9 -5.42 -8.44 -8.22
C GLY A 9 -4.37 -7.56 -8.91
N GLN A 10 -4.46 -6.25 -8.76
CA GLN A 10 -3.47 -5.34 -9.34
C GLN A 10 -2.25 -5.20 -8.44
N LYS A 11 -1.11 -4.92 -9.04
CA LYS A 11 0.15 -4.69 -8.33
C LYS A 11 0.81 -3.41 -8.78
N GLY A 12 1.73 -2.95 -7.93
CA GLY A 12 2.56 -1.80 -8.23
C GLY A 12 3.83 -1.86 -7.41
N GLN A 13 4.69 -0.90 -7.60
CA GLN A 13 5.94 -0.79 -6.86
C GLN A 13 5.94 0.53 -6.09
N VAL A 14 6.28 0.47 -4.81
CA VAL A 14 6.31 1.66 -3.96
C VAL A 14 7.36 2.63 -4.45
N HIS A 15 6.94 3.86 -4.67
CA HIS A 15 7.83 4.98 -4.98
C HIS A 15 8.16 5.77 -3.71
N SER A 16 7.14 6.19 -2.98
CA SER A 16 7.31 6.98 -1.77
C SER A 16 6.10 6.85 -0.84
N VAL A 17 6.31 7.17 0.43
CA VAL A 17 5.24 7.29 1.42
C VAL A 17 5.32 8.71 1.97
N GLN A 18 4.21 9.44 1.90
CA GLN A 18 4.18 10.85 2.26
C GLN A 18 3.09 11.16 3.28
N GLY A 19 3.18 12.35 3.87
CA GLY A 19 2.11 12.96 4.66
C GLY A 19 1.95 12.46 6.09
N ASN A 20 2.48 11.29 6.45
CA ASN A 20 2.26 10.73 7.78
C ASN A 20 3.50 10.00 8.27
N ARG A 21 4.18 10.60 9.27
CA ARG A 21 5.42 10.02 9.80
C ARG A 21 5.21 8.69 10.49
N ALA A 22 4.13 8.55 11.24
CA ALA A 22 3.84 7.30 11.95
C ALA A 22 3.58 6.17 10.97
N LEU A 23 2.84 6.45 9.91
CA LEU A 23 2.59 5.48 8.84
C LEU A 23 3.90 5.09 8.14
N THR A 24 4.72 6.06 7.80
CA THR A 24 6.01 5.83 7.14
C THR A 24 6.91 4.93 7.99
N LYS A 25 7.05 5.24 9.28
CA LYS A 25 7.84 4.43 10.19
C LYS A 25 7.34 3.00 10.27
N ARG A 26 6.03 2.85 10.40
CA ARG A 26 5.40 1.54 10.51
C ARG A 26 5.63 0.70 9.26
N LEU A 27 5.42 1.30 8.08
CA LEU A 27 5.60 0.60 6.81
C LEU A 27 7.06 0.22 6.59
N PHE A 28 7.98 1.14 6.86
CA PHE A 28 9.40 0.88 6.69
C PHE A 28 9.89 -0.22 7.64
N ALA A 29 9.38 -0.23 8.87
CA ALA A 29 9.70 -1.29 9.83
C ALA A 29 9.21 -2.66 9.35
N LEU A 30 8.14 -2.71 8.58
CA LEU A 30 7.60 -3.95 8.01
C LEU A 30 8.27 -4.33 6.68
N GLY A 31 9.13 -3.48 6.16
CA GLY A 31 9.83 -3.75 4.90
C GLY A 31 9.16 -3.15 3.67
N CYS A 32 8.10 -2.35 3.84
CA CYS A 32 7.43 -1.68 2.73
C CYS A 32 8.13 -0.36 2.42
N THR A 33 9.28 -0.47 1.80
CA THR A 33 10.17 0.65 1.45
C THR A 33 10.07 0.96 -0.04
N PRO A 34 10.59 2.12 -0.50
CA PRO A 34 10.64 2.39 -1.94
C PRO A 34 11.30 1.23 -2.70
N GLY A 35 10.69 0.85 -3.81
CA GLY A 35 11.14 -0.30 -4.61
C GLY A 35 10.46 -1.61 -4.26
N THR A 36 9.67 -1.66 -3.19
CA THR A 36 8.95 -2.87 -2.80
C THR A 36 7.74 -3.09 -3.70
N ASP A 37 7.59 -4.32 -4.20
CA ASP A 37 6.39 -4.70 -4.96
C ASP A 37 5.23 -4.95 -3.99
N VAL A 38 4.08 -4.39 -4.29
CA VAL A 38 2.86 -4.58 -3.52
C VAL A 38 1.74 -5.06 -4.43
N LYS A 39 0.86 -5.88 -3.88
CA LYS A 39 -0.31 -6.39 -4.59
C LYS A 39 -1.53 -6.21 -3.72
N VAL A 40 -2.63 -5.76 -4.31
CA VAL A 40 -3.91 -5.70 -3.60
C VAL A 40 -4.56 -7.08 -3.68
N ILE A 41 -4.81 -7.68 -2.54
CA ILE A 41 -5.42 -9.01 -2.45
C ILE A 41 -6.94 -8.91 -2.50
N LYS A 42 -7.49 -8.04 -1.64
CA LYS A 42 -8.93 -7.80 -1.60
C LYS A 42 -9.23 -6.49 -0.89
N MET A 43 -10.47 -6.04 -1.01
CA MET A 43 -10.99 -4.90 -0.28
C MET A 43 -12.17 -5.35 0.57
N ALA A 44 -12.34 -4.72 1.73
CA ALA A 44 -13.56 -4.91 2.53
C ALA A 44 -14.78 -4.46 1.71
N PRO A 45 -16.00 -4.93 2.07
CA PRO A 45 -17.20 -4.65 1.27
C PRO A 45 -17.45 -3.17 0.97
N LEU A 46 -17.04 -2.26 1.85
CA LEU A 46 -17.18 -0.82 1.63
C LEU A 46 -15.90 -0.17 1.09
N GLY A 47 -14.95 -0.99 0.64
CA GLY A 47 -13.70 -0.49 0.09
C GLY A 47 -12.64 -0.13 1.12
N ASP A 48 -12.90 -0.37 2.42
CA ASP A 48 -12.02 0.03 3.50
C ASP A 48 -12.15 -0.95 4.68
N PRO A 49 -11.07 -1.55 5.18
CA PRO A 49 -9.70 -1.44 4.69
C PRO A 49 -9.44 -2.28 3.45
N MET A 50 -8.31 -2.05 2.82
CA MET A 50 -7.81 -2.92 1.76
C MET A 50 -6.73 -3.84 2.32
N ILE A 51 -6.66 -5.05 1.80
CA ILE A 51 -5.62 -6.02 2.19
C ILE A 51 -4.58 -6.03 1.08
N ILE A 52 -3.34 -5.76 1.44
CA ILE A 52 -2.22 -5.76 0.51
C ILE A 52 -1.22 -6.84 0.89
N ASN A 53 -0.45 -7.28 -0.09
CA ASN A 53 0.63 -8.23 0.12
C ASN A 53 1.93 -7.62 -0.38
N PHE A 54 2.97 -7.72 0.44
CA PHE A 54 4.33 -7.37 0.04
C PHE A 54 5.30 -8.28 0.81
N ARG A 55 6.33 -8.75 0.12
CA ARG A 55 7.35 -9.64 0.69
C ARG A 55 6.75 -10.88 1.38
N GLY A 56 5.62 -11.40 0.85
CA GLY A 56 4.93 -12.54 1.43
C GLY A 56 4.13 -12.22 2.69
N PHE A 57 3.97 -10.95 3.03
CA PHE A 57 3.30 -10.49 4.24
C PHE A 57 2.00 -9.77 3.87
N ASN A 58 0.90 -10.12 4.54
CA ASN A 58 -0.39 -9.45 4.32
C ASN A 58 -0.60 -8.38 5.37
N LEU A 59 -1.06 -7.21 4.93
CA LEU A 59 -1.33 -6.08 5.79
C LEU A 59 -2.67 -5.45 5.42
N ALA A 60 -3.52 -5.23 6.43
CA ALA A 60 -4.72 -4.42 6.27
C ALA A 60 -4.33 -2.95 6.38
N ILE A 61 -4.69 -2.15 5.40
CA ILE A 61 -4.38 -0.73 5.39
C ILE A 61 -5.63 0.07 5.06
N ARG A 62 -5.85 1.14 5.81
CA ARG A 62 -6.98 2.03 5.57
C ARG A 62 -6.79 2.79 4.28
N LYS A 63 -7.90 3.05 3.59
CA LYS A 63 -7.88 3.77 2.34
C LYS A 63 -7.21 5.15 2.48
N ASP A 64 -7.47 5.85 3.58
CA ASP A 64 -6.85 7.16 3.85
C ASP A 64 -5.32 7.06 3.94
N ASP A 65 -4.81 5.97 4.51
CA ASP A 65 -3.37 5.73 4.56
C ASP A 65 -2.83 5.33 3.19
N ALA A 66 -3.58 4.52 2.44
CA ALA A 66 -3.18 4.10 1.11
C ALA A 66 -3.05 5.28 0.14
N LYS A 67 -3.79 6.35 0.35
CA LYS A 67 -3.66 7.58 -0.45
C LYS A 67 -2.29 8.23 -0.33
N ASN A 68 -1.58 7.96 0.75
CA ASN A 68 -0.25 8.52 1.02
C ASN A 68 0.88 7.63 0.54
N ILE A 69 0.57 6.46 0.01
CA ILE A 69 1.56 5.55 -0.55
C ILE A 69 1.52 5.70 -2.05
N PHE A 70 2.59 6.28 -2.61
CA PHE A 70 2.67 6.55 -4.04
C PHE A 70 3.46 5.45 -4.74
N LEU A 71 2.96 5.05 -5.90
CA LEU A 71 3.53 3.97 -6.69
C LEU A 71 4.26 4.53 -7.91
N ASN A 72 5.26 3.79 -8.37
CA ASN A 72 5.92 4.12 -9.63
C ASN A 72 4.92 3.95 -10.77
N GLU A 73 4.93 4.89 -11.69
CA GLU A 73 4.17 4.76 -12.92
C GLU A 73 4.98 3.92 -13.91
N SER A 74 4.31 2.95 -14.49
CA SER A 74 4.95 2.09 -15.49
C SER A 74 4.69 2.61 -16.89
#